data_2118f0ca2746b764a1d59cf730587f0a
#
_entry.id   2118f0ca2746b764a1d59cf730587f0a
#
_cell.length_a   1.000
_cell.length_b   1.000
_cell.length_c   1.000
_cell.angle_alpha   90.00
_cell.angle_beta   90.00
_cell.angle_gamma   90.00
#
_symmetry.space_group_name_H-M   'P 1'
#
loop_
_entity.id
_entity.type
_entity.pdbx_description
1 polymer ?
#
loop_
_entity_poly.entity_id
_entity_poly.type
_entity_poly.pdbx_seq_one_letter_code
_entity_poly.pdbx_strand_id
1 'polypeptide(L)'
;KRGKMPFEQLFEPAIEIAERGYAVPPVVAHKWNAAAEELKSQPGYAQAFMPEGRAPKVGEHFRFPDAANTLRRIAESGGRDFYEGELAERIAAFSKECGGAMTLEDLRNYRPDWVKPISKSYRGYELHEIPPNGQGIAALIALGIVERFDMSDIPVDSVQSQHIQIEAMKLAFADLYKYVADPRAMQVTPEQMLSDAYLDSRAKLIRLDQATHFE
;
A
#
# COMPACT_ATOMS: atom_id res chain seq x y z
N LYS A 1 -12.46 9.23 -15.52
CA LYS A 1 -12.42 10.17 -16.67
C LYS A 1 -11.69 9.60 -17.90
N ARG A 2 -10.86 8.55 -17.75
CA ARG A 2 -10.07 7.98 -18.85
C ARG A 2 -10.48 6.56 -19.26
N GLY A 3 -11.22 5.85 -18.39
CA GLY A 3 -11.74 4.52 -18.69
C GLY A 3 -12.87 4.57 -19.72
N LYS A 4 -12.95 3.52 -20.56
CA LYS A 4 -14.01 3.36 -21.57
C LYS A 4 -15.09 2.36 -21.15
N MET A 5 -14.76 1.47 -20.20
CA MET A 5 -15.69 0.47 -19.67
C MET A 5 -16.65 1.11 -18.67
N PRO A 6 -17.94 0.77 -18.68
CA PRO A 6 -18.88 1.18 -17.64
C PRO A 6 -18.39 0.78 -16.26
N PHE A 7 -18.58 1.65 -15.27
CA PHE A 7 -18.06 1.45 -13.92
C PHE A 7 -18.52 0.13 -13.29
N GLU A 8 -19.80 -0.21 -13.45
CA GLU A 8 -20.39 -1.45 -12.92
C GLU A 8 -19.72 -2.71 -13.47
N GLN A 9 -19.39 -2.72 -14.78
CA GLN A 9 -18.73 -3.87 -15.41
C GLN A 9 -17.32 -4.15 -14.87
N LEU A 10 -16.66 -3.16 -14.27
CA LEU A 10 -15.34 -3.34 -13.64
C LEU A 10 -15.39 -4.29 -12.45
N PHE A 11 -16.56 -4.46 -11.84
CA PHE A 11 -16.75 -5.30 -10.65
C PHE A 11 -17.15 -6.73 -10.97
N GLU A 12 -17.66 -7.01 -12.18
CA GLU A 12 -18.17 -8.33 -12.56
C GLU A 12 -17.20 -9.49 -12.26
N PRO A 13 -15.92 -9.44 -12.64
CA PRO A 13 -14.98 -10.53 -12.35
C PRO A 13 -14.77 -10.77 -10.85
N ALA A 14 -14.70 -9.68 -10.07
CA ALA A 14 -14.50 -9.79 -8.62
C ALA A 14 -15.76 -10.34 -7.91
N ILE A 15 -16.95 -9.92 -8.35
CA ILE A 15 -18.23 -10.44 -7.86
C ILE A 15 -18.33 -11.94 -8.17
N GLU A 16 -18.02 -12.34 -9.41
CA GLU A 16 -18.06 -13.75 -9.81
C GLU A 16 -17.11 -14.62 -8.97
N ILE A 17 -15.87 -14.16 -8.74
CA ILE A 17 -14.91 -14.88 -7.90
C ILE A 17 -15.40 -14.98 -6.46
N ALA A 18 -15.95 -13.91 -5.90
CA ALA A 18 -16.47 -13.91 -4.54
C ALA A 18 -17.66 -14.85 -4.36
N GLU A 19 -18.55 -14.95 -5.36
CA GLU A 19 -19.72 -15.83 -5.34
C GLU A 19 -19.39 -17.30 -5.61
N ARG A 20 -18.67 -17.55 -6.70
CA ARG A 20 -18.32 -18.91 -7.11
C ARG A 20 -17.18 -19.49 -6.31
N GLY A 21 -16.31 -18.63 -5.80
CA GLY A 21 -15.13 -18.98 -5.06
C GLY A 21 -13.96 -19.35 -5.96
N TYR A 22 -12.84 -19.64 -5.32
CA TYR A 22 -11.61 -20.07 -5.98
C TYR A 22 -10.88 -21.12 -5.14
N ALA A 23 -10.08 -21.96 -5.78
CA ALA A 23 -9.21 -22.91 -5.09
C ALA A 23 -8.04 -22.17 -4.43
N VAL A 24 -7.88 -22.32 -3.11
CA VAL A 24 -6.87 -21.59 -2.34
C VAL A 24 -5.46 -22.05 -2.71
N PRO A 25 -4.57 -21.16 -3.20
CA PRO A 25 -3.20 -21.52 -3.58
C PRO A 25 -2.30 -21.80 -2.35
N PRO A 26 -1.18 -22.52 -2.52
CA PRO A 26 -0.31 -22.93 -1.40
C PRO A 26 0.20 -21.76 -0.55
N VAL A 27 0.72 -20.70 -1.18
CA VAL A 27 1.25 -19.54 -0.45
C VAL A 27 0.15 -18.80 0.32
N VAL A 28 -1.04 -18.67 -0.28
CA VAL A 28 -2.19 -18.05 0.36
C VAL A 28 -2.65 -18.88 1.57
N ALA A 29 -2.79 -20.20 1.43
CA ALA A 29 -3.16 -21.09 2.52
C ALA A 29 -2.18 -21.00 3.70
N HIS A 30 -0.87 -20.99 3.41
CA HIS A 30 0.18 -20.84 4.44
C HIS A 30 0.05 -19.53 5.21
N LYS A 31 -0.03 -18.39 4.51
CA LYS A 31 -0.19 -17.06 5.12
C LYS A 31 -1.50 -16.93 5.89
N TRP A 32 -2.57 -17.47 5.34
CA TRP A 32 -3.90 -17.43 5.97
C TRP A 32 -3.92 -18.19 7.27
N ASN A 33 -3.33 -19.41 7.28
CA ASN A 33 -3.23 -20.21 8.51
C ASN A 33 -2.42 -19.50 9.61
N ALA A 34 -1.31 -18.84 9.25
CA ALA A 34 -0.55 -18.03 10.19
C ALA A 34 -1.36 -16.85 10.73
N ALA A 35 -2.05 -16.11 9.87
CA ALA A 35 -2.88 -14.97 10.26
C ALA A 35 -4.11 -15.38 11.08
N ALA A 36 -4.68 -16.57 10.85
CA ALA A 36 -5.87 -17.04 11.57
C ALA A 36 -5.66 -17.13 13.08
N GLU A 37 -4.49 -17.54 13.54
CA GLU A 37 -4.17 -17.61 14.98
C GLU A 37 -4.14 -16.21 15.63
N GLU A 38 -3.64 -15.23 14.93
CA GLU A 38 -3.57 -13.84 15.39
C GLU A 38 -4.93 -13.13 15.32
N LEU A 39 -5.67 -13.37 14.25
CA LEU A 39 -6.87 -12.58 13.91
C LEU A 39 -8.20 -13.22 14.34
N LYS A 40 -8.24 -14.50 14.75
CA LYS A 40 -9.48 -15.22 15.09
C LYS A 40 -10.33 -14.56 16.17
N SER A 41 -9.72 -13.78 17.07
CA SER A 41 -10.42 -13.03 18.11
C SER A 41 -10.96 -11.68 17.64
N GLN A 42 -10.58 -11.21 16.46
CA GLN A 42 -11.08 -9.95 15.93
C GLN A 42 -12.56 -10.10 15.51
N PRO A 43 -13.40 -9.10 15.80
CA PRO A 43 -14.81 -9.14 15.47
C PRO A 43 -15.07 -9.44 13.99
N GLY A 44 -15.89 -10.47 13.71
CA GLY A 44 -16.25 -10.88 12.35
C GLY A 44 -15.20 -11.70 11.60
N TYR A 45 -13.93 -11.75 12.02
CA TYR A 45 -12.89 -12.46 11.27
C TYR A 45 -13.16 -13.95 11.12
N ALA A 46 -13.42 -14.65 12.22
CA ALA A 46 -13.67 -16.09 12.17
C ALA A 46 -14.90 -16.43 11.31
N GLN A 47 -15.96 -15.64 11.40
CA GLN A 47 -17.18 -15.83 10.61
C GLN A 47 -16.90 -15.67 9.09
N ALA A 48 -16.10 -14.68 8.71
CA ALA A 48 -15.83 -14.36 7.31
C ALA A 48 -14.74 -15.24 6.69
N PHE A 49 -13.69 -15.54 7.46
CA PHE A 49 -12.45 -16.10 6.92
C PHE A 49 -12.07 -17.49 7.46
N MET A 50 -12.89 -18.07 8.35
CA MET A 50 -12.66 -19.40 8.91
C MET A 50 -13.93 -20.26 8.76
N PRO A 51 -14.35 -20.65 7.54
CA PRO A 51 -15.65 -21.26 7.26
C PRO A 51 -15.89 -22.58 8.01
N GLU A 52 -14.86 -23.31 8.38
CA GLU A 52 -14.95 -24.54 9.18
C GLU A 52 -14.25 -24.40 10.56
N GLY A 53 -14.23 -23.16 11.09
CA GLY A 53 -13.50 -22.84 12.33
C GLY A 53 -11.97 -22.82 12.17
N ARG A 54 -11.45 -22.88 10.93
CA ARG A 54 -10.04 -22.87 10.57
C ARG A 54 -9.80 -22.15 9.25
N ALA A 55 -8.55 -21.79 8.98
CA ALA A 55 -8.14 -21.33 7.67
C ALA A 55 -8.35 -22.42 6.59
N PRO A 56 -8.73 -22.07 5.36
CA PRO A 56 -8.84 -23.01 4.26
C PRO A 56 -7.48 -23.64 3.93
N LYS A 57 -7.50 -24.93 3.56
CA LYS A 57 -6.31 -25.67 3.10
C LYS A 57 -6.05 -25.41 1.61
N VAL A 58 -4.85 -25.80 1.17
CA VAL A 58 -4.48 -25.78 -0.25
C VAL A 58 -5.49 -26.57 -1.09
N GLY A 59 -6.01 -25.93 -2.15
CA GLY A 59 -6.98 -26.53 -3.06
C GLY A 59 -8.43 -26.53 -2.57
N GLU A 60 -8.71 -26.19 -1.32
CA GLU A 60 -10.08 -25.99 -0.84
C GLU A 60 -10.73 -24.78 -1.52
N HIS A 61 -12.01 -24.87 -1.76
CA HIS A 61 -12.78 -23.82 -2.42
C HIS A 61 -13.29 -22.80 -1.40
N PHE A 62 -12.78 -21.57 -1.47
CA PHE A 62 -13.23 -20.48 -0.62
C PHE A 62 -14.19 -19.57 -1.36
N ARG A 63 -15.31 -19.23 -0.73
CA ARG A 63 -16.32 -18.28 -1.21
C ARG A 63 -16.51 -17.17 -0.21
N PHE A 64 -16.86 -15.99 -0.71
CA PHE A 64 -17.19 -14.86 0.14
C PHE A 64 -18.40 -14.08 -0.40
N PRO A 65 -19.62 -14.63 -0.28
CA PRO A 65 -20.85 -14.03 -0.80
C PRO A 65 -21.12 -12.60 -0.28
N ASP A 66 -20.76 -12.32 0.97
CA ASP A 66 -20.94 -10.98 1.56
C ASP A 66 -20.06 -9.93 0.86
N ALA A 67 -18.84 -10.30 0.44
CA ALA A 67 -18.01 -9.43 -0.38
C ALA A 67 -18.66 -9.22 -1.77
N ALA A 68 -19.22 -10.25 -2.38
CA ALA A 68 -19.94 -10.13 -3.66
C ALA A 68 -21.13 -9.16 -3.54
N ASN A 69 -21.91 -9.27 -2.47
CA ASN A 69 -23.03 -8.37 -2.21
C ASN A 69 -22.57 -6.91 -2.01
N THR A 70 -21.49 -6.71 -1.25
CA THR A 70 -20.89 -5.40 -1.05
C THR A 70 -20.40 -4.79 -2.36
N LEU A 71 -19.66 -5.55 -3.17
CA LEU A 71 -19.16 -5.10 -4.47
C LEU A 71 -20.31 -4.77 -5.44
N ARG A 72 -21.38 -5.55 -5.43
CA ARG A 72 -22.58 -5.29 -6.26
C ARG A 72 -23.24 -3.96 -5.89
N ARG A 73 -23.42 -3.69 -4.60
CA ARG A 73 -23.96 -2.42 -4.12
C ARG A 73 -23.08 -1.22 -4.52
N ILE A 74 -21.76 -1.37 -4.42
CA ILE A 74 -20.81 -0.35 -4.88
C ILE A 74 -20.96 -0.11 -6.39
N ALA A 75 -21.02 -1.18 -7.19
CA ALA A 75 -21.16 -1.11 -8.63
C ALA A 75 -22.46 -0.40 -9.04
N GLU A 76 -23.62 -0.86 -8.54
CA GLU A 76 -24.94 -0.32 -8.83
C GLU A 76 -25.14 1.14 -8.42
N SER A 77 -24.50 1.55 -7.32
CA SER A 77 -24.57 2.94 -6.85
C SER A 77 -23.57 3.88 -7.52
N GLY A 78 -22.70 3.38 -8.41
CA GLY A 78 -21.59 4.16 -8.95
C GLY A 78 -20.57 4.57 -7.87
N GLY A 79 -20.42 3.77 -6.81
CA GLY A 79 -19.54 4.01 -5.67
C GLY A 79 -20.17 4.81 -4.52
N ARG A 80 -21.35 5.41 -4.70
CA ARG A 80 -21.94 6.28 -3.69
C ARG A 80 -22.31 5.58 -2.40
N ASP A 81 -22.78 4.33 -2.44
CA ASP A 81 -23.20 3.59 -1.26
C ASP A 81 -22.05 3.37 -0.25
N PHE A 82 -20.81 3.32 -0.76
CA PHE A 82 -19.63 3.21 0.08
C PHE A 82 -19.35 4.45 0.93
N TYR A 83 -19.72 5.65 0.42
CA TYR A 83 -19.42 6.92 1.09
C TYR A 83 -20.62 7.56 1.75
N GLU A 84 -21.83 7.35 1.23
CA GLU A 84 -23.03 8.12 1.59
C GLU A 84 -24.24 7.24 1.92
N GLY A 85 -24.22 5.92 1.59
CA GLY A 85 -25.33 5.01 1.73
C GLY A 85 -25.25 4.08 2.92
N GLU A 86 -26.01 2.96 2.84
CA GLU A 86 -26.08 1.96 3.91
C GLU A 86 -24.72 1.31 4.22
N LEU A 87 -23.86 1.11 3.22
CA LEU A 87 -22.49 0.59 3.46
C LEU A 87 -21.71 1.56 4.35
N ALA A 88 -21.77 2.86 4.06
CA ALA A 88 -21.12 3.88 4.90
C ALA A 88 -21.64 3.87 6.34
N GLU A 89 -22.97 3.74 6.50
CA GLU A 89 -23.60 3.68 7.83
C GLU A 89 -23.14 2.44 8.61
N ARG A 90 -23.08 1.27 7.95
CA ARG A 90 -22.60 0.03 8.56
C ARG A 90 -21.12 0.11 8.94
N ILE A 91 -20.25 0.68 8.08
CA ILE A 91 -18.83 0.89 8.37
C ILE A 91 -18.66 1.78 9.60
N ALA A 92 -19.36 2.91 9.66
CA ALA A 92 -19.28 3.84 10.77
C ALA A 92 -19.83 3.23 12.08
N ALA A 93 -20.93 2.47 12.01
CA ALA A 93 -21.50 1.77 13.15
C ALA A 93 -20.54 0.73 13.71
N PHE A 94 -19.95 -0.09 12.84
CA PHE A 94 -18.96 -1.11 13.25
C PHE A 94 -17.68 -0.49 13.81
N SER A 95 -17.20 0.60 13.20
CA SER A 95 -16.07 1.37 13.75
C SER A 95 -16.35 1.81 15.18
N LYS A 96 -17.52 2.40 15.43
CA LYS A 96 -17.93 2.84 16.77
C LYS A 96 -18.04 1.68 17.75
N GLU A 97 -18.63 0.56 17.35
CA GLU A 97 -18.78 -0.65 18.17
C GLU A 97 -17.41 -1.21 18.60
N CYS A 98 -16.42 -1.17 17.70
CA CYS A 98 -15.06 -1.62 17.96
C CYS A 98 -14.15 -0.57 18.60
N GLY A 99 -14.67 0.60 19.00
CA GLY A 99 -13.89 1.69 19.58
C GLY A 99 -13.03 2.46 18.59
N GLY A 100 -13.29 2.32 17.27
CA GLY A 100 -12.62 3.07 16.21
C GLY A 100 -13.11 4.52 16.11
N ALA A 101 -12.31 5.36 15.47
CA ALA A 101 -12.56 6.80 15.35
C ALA A 101 -13.31 7.20 14.06
N MET A 102 -13.48 6.29 13.10
CA MET A 102 -14.11 6.61 11.82
C MET A 102 -15.59 6.90 11.99
N THR A 103 -16.04 8.02 11.46
CA THR A 103 -17.43 8.47 11.49
C THR A 103 -18.08 8.44 10.12
N LEU A 104 -19.41 8.47 10.07
CA LEU A 104 -20.14 8.61 8.81
C LEU A 104 -19.83 9.93 8.09
N GLU A 105 -19.53 10.99 8.86
CA GLU A 105 -19.17 12.28 8.31
C GLU A 105 -17.81 12.25 7.61
N ASP A 106 -16.84 11.50 8.13
CA ASP A 106 -15.55 11.30 7.48
C ASP A 106 -15.72 10.66 6.10
N LEU A 107 -16.57 9.63 6.01
CA LEU A 107 -16.88 8.98 4.73
C LEU A 107 -17.60 9.94 3.76
N ARG A 108 -18.62 10.65 4.23
CA ARG A 108 -19.41 11.57 3.40
C ARG A 108 -18.60 12.77 2.88
N ASN A 109 -17.63 13.22 3.66
CA ASN A 109 -16.81 14.39 3.32
C ASN A 109 -15.57 14.02 2.49
N TYR A 110 -15.24 12.72 2.39
CA TYR A 110 -14.09 12.30 1.59
C TYR A 110 -14.27 12.66 0.11
N ARG A 111 -13.25 13.29 -0.46
CA ARG A 111 -13.15 13.57 -1.91
C ARG A 111 -11.73 13.28 -2.36
N PRO A 112 -11.56 12.61 -3.51
CA PRO A 112 -10.24 12.38 -4.09
C PRO A 112 -9.70 13.67 -4.71
N ASP A 113 -8.43 13.93 -4.44
CA ASP A 113 -7.71 15.06 -4.99
C ASP A 113 -6.87 14.68 -6.22
N TRP A 114 -6.84 15.56 -7.21
CA TRP A 114 -5.89 15.47 -8.31
C TRP A 114 -4.61 16.19 -7.92
N VAL A 115 -3.54 15.43 -7.72
CA VAL A 115 -2.25 15.97 -7.30
C VAL A 115 -1.26 15.99 -8.48
N LYS A 116 -0.29 16.91 -8.43
CA LYS A 116 0.84 16.89 -9.34
C LYS A 116 1.83 15.82 -8.84
N PRO A 117 2.27 14.88 -9.72
CA PRO A 117 3.30 13.94 -9.33
C PRO A 117 4.60 14.66 -8.93
N ILE A 118 5.32 14.08 -7.97
CA ILE A 118 6.71 14.40 -7.67
C ILE A 118 7.62 13.53 -8.54
N SER A 119 8.83 14.00 -8.82
CA SER A 119 9.74 13.22 -9.66
C SER A 119 11.20 13.40 -9.26
N LYS A 120 12.03 12.45 -9.69
CA LYS A 120 13.49 12.51 -9.61
C LYS A 120 14.09 11.92 -10.88
N SER A 121 15.02 12.65 -11.46
CA SER A 121 15.84 12.13 -12.57
C SER A 121 16.86 11.14 -12.04
N TYR A 122 17.08 10.09 -12.81
CA TYR A 122 18.13 9.09 -12.59
C TYR A 122 18.69 8.63 -13.94
N ARG A 123 19.94 8.94 -14.21
CA ARG A 123 20.68 8.49 -15.42
C ARG A 123 19.94 8.70 -16.75
N GLY A 124 19.32 9.87 -16.90
CA GLY A 124 18.57 10.25 -18.12
C GLY A 124 17.13 9.77 -18.17
N TYR A 125 16.66 9.04 -17.17
CA TYR A 125 15.26 8.71 -16.97
C TYR A 125 14.65 9.56 -15.86
N GLU A 126 13.34 9.77 -15.91
CA GLU A 126 12.62 10.47 -14.87
C GLU A 126 11.56 9.54 -14.27
N LEU A 127 11.69 9.23 -12.98
CA LEU A 127 10.68 8.48 -12.23
C LEU A 127 9.71 9.46 -11.60
N HIS A 128 8.41 9.21 -11.81
CA HIS A 128 7.32 9.98 -11.25
C HIS A 128 6.55 9.15 -10.24
N GLU A 129 6.22 9.76 -9.09
CA GLU A 129 5.46 9.13 -8.02
C GLU A 129 4.36 10.06 -7.51
N ILE A 130 3.32 9.48 -6.90
CA ILE A 130 2.33 10.26 -6.17
C ILE A 130 3.01 10.84 -4.91
N PRO A 131 2.77 12.13 -4.60
CA PRO A 131 3.33 12.74 -3.39
C PRO A 131 2.82 12.04 -2.12
N PRO A 132 3.47 12.26 -0.96
CA PRO A 132 2.96 11.78 0.32
C PRO A 132 1.46 12.09 0.48
N ASN A 133 0.76 11.20 1.12
CA ASN A 133 1.07 10.25 2.22
C ASN A 133 1.55 8.84 1.79
N GLY A 134 1.58 8.53 0.49
CA GLY A 134 2.06 7.24 0.00
C GLY A 134 3.59 7.05 0.10
N GLN A 135 4.03 5.83 -0.16
CA GLN A 135 5.43 5.42 0.00
C GLN A 135 6.30 5.70 -1.25
N GLY A 136 5.73 6.16 -2.36
CA GLY A 136 6.44 6.35 -3.63
C GLY A 136 7.69 7.21 -3.52
N ILE A 137 7.67 8.22 -2.63
CA ILE A 137 8.83 9.07 -2.38
C ILE A 137 10.08 8.29 -1.93
N ALA A 138 9.93 7.13 -1.28
CA ALA A 138 11.09 6.32 -0.89
C ALA A 138 11.90 5.83 -2.10
N ALA A 139 11.23 5.48 -3.21
CA ALA A 139 11.90 5.11 -4.45
C ALA A 139 12.69 6.29 -5.03
N LEU A 140 12.11 7.50 -4.99
CA LEU A 140 12.78 8.71 -5.47
C LEU A 140 14.01 9.07 -4.61
N ILE A 141 13.91 8.96 -3.29
CA ILE A 141 15.01 9.18 -2.35
C ILE A 141 16.12 8.14 -2.61
N ALA A 142 15.77 6.85 -2.70
CA ALA A 142 16.73 5.78 -2.92
C ALA A 142 17.49 5.96 -4.25
N LEU A 143 16.78 6.26 -5.34
CA LEU A 143 17.40 6.54 -6.64
C LEU A 143 18.29 7.79 -6.58
N GLY A 144 17.82 8.84 -5.92
CA GLY A 144 18.62 10.05 -5.72
C GLY A 144 19.90 9.79 -4.92
N ILE A 145 19.86 8.91 -3.92
CA ILE A 145 21.07 8.50 -3.18
C ILE A 145 22.00 7.66 -4.07
N VAL A 146 21.45 6.65 -4.78
CA VAL A 146 22.26 5.77 -5.66
C VAL A 146 22.93 6.56 -6.79
N GLU A 147 22.33 7.65 -7.27
CA GLU A 147 22.91 8.52 -8.30
C GLU A 147 24.25 9.14 -7.89
N ARG A 148 24.54 9.25 -6.59
CA ARG A 148 25.81 9.76 -6.04
C ARG A 148 26.97 8.76 -6.13
N PHE A 149 26.68 7.54 -6.54
CA PHE A 149 27.69 6.48 -6.73
C PHE A 149 27.89 6.22 -8.21
N ASP A 150 29.16 6.11 -8.62
CA ASP A 150 29.45 5.63 -9.98
C ASP A 150 29.25 4.11 -10.03
N MET A 151 28.15 3.73 -10.66
CA MET A 151 27.78 2.32 -10.83
C MET A 151 28.25 1.74 -12.18
N SER A 152 28.91 2.52 -13.04
CA SER A 152 29.26 2.09 -14.41
C SER A 152 30.20 0.91 -14.45
N ASP A 153 31.17 0.87 -13.53
CA ASP A 153 32.17 -0.18 -13.41
C ASP A 153 31.81 -1.27 -12.38
N ILE A 154 30.63 -1.16 -11.76
CA ILE A 154 30.17 -2.12 -10.76
C ILE A 154 29.28 -3.16 -11.49
N PRO A 155 29.69 -4.45 -11.53
CA PRO A 155 28.88 -5.48 -12.18
C PRO A 155 27.48 -5.56 -11.57
N VAL A 156 26.46 -5.70 -12.42
CA VAL A 156 25.07 -5.92 -12.00
C VAL A 156 25.02 -7.15 -11.11
N ASP A 157 24.22 -7.08 -10.03
CA ASP A 157 24.07 -8.14 -9.02
C ASP A 157 25.34 -8.53 -8.23
N SER A 158 26.44 -7.75 -8.37
CA SER A 158 27.58 -7.92 -7.49
C SER A 158 27.26 -7.53 -6.04
N VAL A 159 28.04 -8.04 -5.08
CA VAL A 159 27.90 -7.67 -3.66
C VAL A 159 27.89 -6.15 -3.47
N GLN A 160 28.81 -5.46 -4.16
CA GLN A 160 28.91 -3.99 -4.06
C GLN A 160 27.66 -3.30 -4.62
N SER A 161 27.14 -3.74 -5.78
CA SER A 161 25.91 -3.22 -6.38
C SER A 161 24.72 -3.40 -5.45
N GLN A 162 24.52 -4.59 -4.91
CA GLN A 162 23.43 -4.89 -3.98
C GLN A 162 23.57 -4.11 -2.67
N HIS A 163 24.80 -4.01 -2.14
CA HIS A 163 25.06 -3.26 -0.91
C HIS A 163 24.65 -1.79 -1.02
N ILE A 164 25.07 -1.09 -2.08
CA ILE A 164 24.73 0.33 -2.28
C ILE A 164 23.20 0.50 -2.39
N GLN A 165 22.53 -0.34 -3.15
CA GLN A 165 21.08 -0.27 -3.33
C GLN A 165 20.32 -0.55 -2.03
N ILE A 166 20.74 -1.55 -1.26
CA ILE A 166 20.12 -1.90 0.03
C ILE A 166 20.33 -0.77 1.04
N GLU A 167 21.55 -0.22 1.18
CA GLU A 167 21.83 0.87 2.10
C GLU A 167 21.05 2.14 1.71
N ALA A 168 20.96 2.46 0.41
CA ALA A 168 20.16 3.59 -0.06
C ALA A 168 18.65 3.40 0.26
N MET A 169 18.14 2.19 0.09
CA MET A 169 16.75 1.87 0.42
C MET A 169 16.49 1.94 1.94
N LYS A 170 17.42 1.48 2.76
CA LYS A 170 17.33 1.59 4.24
C LYS A 170 17.25 3.06 4.67
N LEU A 171 18.08 3.93 4.11
CA LEU A 171 18.03 5.37 4.37
C LEU A 171 16.70 5.99 3.91
N ALA A 172 16.23 5.62 2.72
CA ALA A 172 14.95 6.08 2.20
C ALA A 172 13.78 5.68 3.09
N PHE A 173 13.78 4.44 3.61
CA PHE A 173 12.74 3.99 4.54
C PHE A 173 12.85 4.62 5.93
N ALA A 174 14.07 4.88 6.43
CA ALA A 174 14.25 5.63 7.67
C ALA A 174 13.63 7.04 7.55
N ASP A 175 13.87 7.71 6.43
CA ASP A 175 13.25 9.02 6.16
C ASP A 175 11.73 8.91 5.97
N LEU A 176 11.24 7.88 5.27
CA LEU A 176 9.83 7.61 5.10
C LEU A 176 9.12 7.49 6.45
N TYR A 177 9.60 6.62 7.32
CA TYR A 177 8.98 6.37 8.63
C TYR A 177 9.06 7.58 9.56
N LYS A 178 10.07 8.42 9.39
CA LYS A 178 10.26 9.59 10.24
C LYS A 178 9.43 10.80 9.82
N TYR A 179 9.29 11.03 8.51
CA TYR A 179 8.77 12.30 8.00
C TYR A 179 7.48 12.21 7.22
N VAL A 180 7.18 11.05 6.60
CA VAL A 180 6.00 10.93 5.74
C VAL A 180 4.74 10.65 6.56
N ALA A 181 3.77 11.54 6.40
CA ALA A 181 2.47 11.49 7.05
C ALA A 181 1.42 12.19 6.17
N ASP A 182 0.29 12.57 6.72
CA ASP A 182 -0.65 13.50 6.06
C ASP A 182 0.11 14.78 5.68
N PRO A 183 0.09 15.19 4.39
CA PRO A 183 0.84 16.37 3.93
C PRO A 183 0.61 17.65 4.74
N ARG A 184 -0.59 17.78 5.35
CA ARG A 184 -0.95 18.91 6.21
C ARG A 184 -0.25 18.89 7.57
N ALA A 185 0.26 17.74 7.98
CA ALA A 185 0.96 17.52 9.25
C ALA A 185 2.47 17.32 9.09
N MET A 186 2.96 17.16 7.86
CA MET A 186 4.38 17.00 7.59
C MET A 186 5.15 18.27 7.91
N GLN A 187 6.28 18.10 8.62
CA GLN A 187 7.20 19.20 8.94
C GLN A 187 8.28 19.39 7.88
N VAL A 188 8.51 18.39 7.04
CA VAL A 188 9.51 18.37 5.97
C VAL A 188 8.77 18.13 4.65
N THR A 189 9.01 18.97 3.65
CA THR A 189 8.34 18.83 2.35
C THR A 189 9.02 17.79 1.45
N PRO A 190 8.28 17.21 0.48
CA PRO A 190 8.89 16.32 -0.51
C PRO A 190 10.07 16.96 -1.27
N GLU A 191 9.97 18.25 -1.58
CA GLU A 191 11.04 18.99 -2.27
C GLU A 191 12.30 19.07 -1.41
N GLN A 192 12.16 19.25 -0.10
CA GLN A 192 13.28 19.24 0.83
C GLN A 192 13.95 17.86 0.89
N MET A 193 13.12 16.78 0.97
CA MET A 193 13.61 15.40 1.02
C MET A 193 14.28 14.95 -0.30
N LEU A 194 13.90 15.55 -1.43
CA LEU A 194 14.44 15.25 -2.76
C LEU A 194 15.50 16.27 -3.21
N SER A 195 15.85 17.25 -2.38
CA SER A 195 16.89 18.23 -2.70
C SER A 195 18.27 17.57 -2.80
N ASP A 196 19.11 18.04 -3.72
CA ASP A 196 20.45 17.48 -3.91
C ASP A 196 21.28 17.58 -2.65
N ALA A 197 21.22 18.69 -1.92
CA ALA A 197 21.94 18.85 -0.66
C ALA A 197 21.54 17.81 0.40
N TYR A 198 20.25 17.49 0.48
CA TYR A 198 19.76 16.45 1.39
C TYR A 198 20.24 15.07 0.96
N LEU A 199 20.04 14.70 -0.31
CA LEU A 199 20.46 13.42 -0.86
C LEU A 199 21.98 13.20 -0.78
N ASP A 200 22.78 14.25 -0.98
CA ASP A 200 24.23 14.20 -0.79
C ASP A 200 24.60 13.89 0.68
N SER A 201 23.87 14.50 1.62
CA SER A 201 24.08 14.23 3.04
C SER A 201 23.74 12.79 3.42
N ARG A 202 22.68 12.23 2.82
CA ARG A 202 22.25 10.84 3.05
C ARG A 202 23.24 9.85 2.43
N ALA A 203 23.70 10.09 1.20
CA ALA A 203 24.66 9.23 0.52
C ALA A 203 25.99 9.09 1.32
N LYS A 204 26.44 10.14 1.99
CA LYS A 204 27.65 10.12 2.84
C LYS A 204 27.55 9.18 4.05
N LEU A 205 26.34 8.76 4.43
CA LEU A 205 26.13 7.81 5.52
C LEU A 205 26.37 6.36 5.10
N ILE A 206 26.40 6.08 3.80
CA ILE A 206 26.64 4.73 3.28
C ILE A 206 28.14 4.41 3.39
N ARG A 207 28.44 3.37 4.13
CA ARG A 207 29.78 2.80 4.24
C ARG A 207 29.91 1.62 3.30
N LEU A 208 30.88 1.64 2.40
CA LEU A 208 31.05 0.58 1.40
C LEU A 208 31.62 -0.73 1.99
N ASP A 209 32.18 -0.67 3.18
CA ASP A 209 32.85 -1.78 3.86
C ASP A 209 31.97 -2.53 4.87
N GLN A 210 30.83 -1.96 5.24
CA GLN A 210 29.93 -2.59 6.21
C GLN A 210 28.49 -2.10 6.10
N ALA A 211 27.53 -2.96 6.49
CA ALA A 211 26.14 -2.57 6.65
C ALA A 211 25.96 -1.63 7.87
N THR A 212 25.09 -0.64 7.72
CA THR A 212 24.80 0.35 8.77
C THR A 212 23.35 0.23 9.24
N HIS A 213 23.11 0.40 10.54
CA HIS A 213 21.77 0.62 11.07
C HIS A 213 21.45 2.11 11.00
N PHE A 214 20.31 2.42 10.38
CA PHE A 214 19.75 3.77 10.32
C PHE A 214 18.48 3.80 11.16
N GLU A 215 18.41 4.75 12.10
CA GLU A 215 17.24 5.04 12.94
C GLU A 215 16.47 6.25 12.41
#